data_04f2dc9866d37d16e5e6593f9d5c473e
#
_entry.id   04f2dc9866d37d16e5e6593f9d5c473e
#
_cell.length_a   1.000
_cell.length_b   1.000
_cell.length_c   1.000
_cell.angle_alpha   90.00
_cell.angle_beta   90.00
_cell.angle_gamma   90.00
#
_symmetry.space_group_name_H-M   'P 1'
#
loop_
_entity.id
_entity.type
_entity.pdbx_description
1 polymer ?
#
loop_
_entity_poly.entity_id
_entity_poly.type
_entity_poly.pdbx_seq_one_letter_code
_entity_poly.pdbx_strand_id
1 'polypeptide(L)'
;MFKVENQSELVTAQKDFMDVVYPVVEHFYTIQGEGAHTGRASYFIRTAGCDVNCWWCDVKESWEEEGHPKMTVRELVKEAVESKAPFVVITGGEPLLHDLLPLTLGLKSAGLQVHIETSGSSPLSGQLDWITLSPKRFKKPTEEVFAYVDELKVVVLTNKDLKWAEENAAKCPEGTKLLLQPEWETPKSIDLIVEYVKENPEWGISLQTHKFLKVP
;
A
#
# COMPACT_ATOMS: atom_id res chain seq x y z
N MET A 1 -1.42 23.15 -29.50
CA MET A 1 -2.06 22.21 -30.43
C MET A 1 -1.04 21.12 -30.76
N PHE A 2 -0.99 20.07 -29.96
CA PHE A 2 -0.05 18.95 -30.18
C PHE A 2 -0.68 18.05 -31.26
N LYS A 3 0.03 17.89 -32.37
CA LYS A 3 -0.35 16.93 -33.41
C LYS A 3 -0.16 15.51 -32.84
N VAL A 4 -1.24 14.75 -32.78
CA VAL A 4 -1.19 13.30 -32.57
C VAL A 4 -0.66 12.70 -33.87
N GLU A 5 0.64 12.49 -33.94
CA GLU A 5 1.27 11.72 -35.00
C GLU A 5 1.26 10.25 -34.59
N ASN A 6 0.46 9.49 -35.33
CA ASN A 6 0.51 8.04 -35.45
C ASN A 6 -0.18 7.20 -34.34
N GLN A 7 -1.45 6.82 -34.63
CA GLN A 7 -2.17 5.79 -33.85
C GLN A 7 -1.38 4.48 -33.68
N SER A 8 -0.48 4.14 -34.62
CA SER A 8 0.38 2.95 -34.53
C SER A 8 1.44 3.06 -33.42
N GLU A 9 2.00 4.25 -33.17
CA GLU A 9 2.98 4.46 -32.10
C GLU A 9 2.31 4.44 -30.72
N LEU A 10 1.09 5.00 -30.60
CA LEU A 10 0.30 4.89 -29.38
C LEU A 10 -0.12 3.46 -29.08
N VAL A 11 -0.49 2.66 -30.09
CA VAL A 11 -0.83 1.24 -29.95
C VAL A 11 0.41 0.43 -29.59
N THR A 12 1.58 0.76 -30.15
CA THR A 12 2.85 0.08 -29.82
C THR A 12 3.29 0.40 -28.40
N ALA A 13 3.25 1.69 -27.98
CA ALA A 13 3.55 2.10 -26.60
C ALA A 13 2.57 1.48 -25.59
N GLN A 14 1.28 1.38 -25.95
CA GLN A 14 0.25 0.73 -25.14
C GLN A 14 0.45 -0.78 -25.02
N LYS A 15 1.06 -1.40 -26.03
CA LYS A 15 1.41 -2.83 -26.01
C LYS A 15 2.63 -3.08 -25.11
N ASP A 16 3.61 -2.17 -25.11
CA ASP A 16 4.85 -2.34 -24.36
C ASP A 16 4.63 -2.30 -22.82
N PHE A 17 3.85 -1.36 -22.27
CA PHE A 17 3.68 -1.27 -20.83
C PHE A 17 2.81 -2.41 -20.25
N MET A 18 1.88 -2.97 -21.02
CA MET A 18 1.07 -4.12 -20.60
C MET A 18 1.86 -5.43 -20.50
N ASP A 19 3.04 -5.49 -21.10
CA ASP A 19 3.92 -6.65 -21.08
C ASP A 19 5.04 -6.50 -20.02
N VAL A 20 5.08 -5.37 -19.29
CA VAL A 20 5.95 -5.21 -18.12
C VAL A 20 5.58 -6.24 -17.06
N VAL A 21 6.58 -6.83 -16.41
CA VAL A 21 6.40 -7.91 -15.43
C VAL A 21 6.79 -7.47 -14.03
N TYR A 22 6.04 -7.97 -13.04
CA TYR A 22 6.31 -7.79 -11.62
C TYR A 22 6.49 -9.15 -10.92
N PRO A 23 7.41 -9.28 -9.98
CA PRO A 23 7.44 -10.43 -9.08
C PRO A 23 6.25 -10.32 -8.11
N VAL A 24 5.38 -11.33 -8.08
CA VAL A 24 4.13 -11.31 -7.31
C VAL A 24 4.14 -12.45 -6.31
N VAL A 25 4.05 -12.12 -5.02
CA VAL A 25 3.92 -13.12 -3.95
C VAL A 25 2.55 -13.78 -4.03
N GLU A 26 1.52 -12.94 -4.11
CA GLU A 26 0.12 -13.35 -4.17
C GLU A 26 -0.76 -12.22 -4.74
N HIS A 27 -1.92 -12.59 -5.24
CA HIS A 27 -2.97 -11.65 -5.61
C HIS A 27 -4.33 -12.30 -5.35
N PHE A 28 -5.27 -11.56 -4.81
CA PHE A 28 -6.55 -12.14 -4.38
C PHE A 28 -7.63 -11.09 -4.20
N TYR A 29 -8.88 -11.52 -4.30
CA TYR A 29 -10.06 -10.72 -3.97
C TYR A 29 -10.49 -10.99 -2.54
N THR A 30 -10.63 -9.95 -1.74
CA THR A 30 -10.96 -10.04 -0.32
C THR A 30 -11.62 -8.76 0.22
N ILE A 31 -11.59 -8.59 1.53
CA ILE A 31 -12.01 -7.39 2.25
C ILE A 31 -10.76 -6.64 2.72
N GLN A 32 -10.65 -5.33 2.44
CA GLN A 32 -9.63 -4.50 3.08
C GLN A 32 -9.78 -4.60 4.60
N GLY A 33 -8.76 -5.11 5.25
CA GLY A 33 -8.79 -5.41 6.69
C GLY A 33 -8.23 -4.30 7.57
N GLU A 34 -7.64 -3.24 6.99
CA GLU A 34 -6.91 -2.21 7.71
C GLU A 34 -7.26 -0.80 7.20
N GLY A 35 -6.94 0.20 8.02
CA GLY A 35 -7.02 1.59 7.63
C GLY A 35 -8.44 2.13 7.42
N ALA A 36 -8.52 3.28 6.76
CA ALA A 36 -9.76 4.02 6.52
C ALA A 36 -10.75 3.28 5.61
N HIS A 37 -10.27 2.32 4.83
CA HIS A 37 -11.10 1.53 3.91
C HIS A 37 -11.49 0.15 4.46
N THR A 38 -11.24 -0.11 5.75
CA THR A 38 -11.62 -1.37 6.41
C THR A 38 -13.07 -1.76 6.13
N GLY A 39 -13.29 -3.03 5.82
CA GLY A 39 -14.61 -3.61 5.54
C GLY A 39 -15.06 -3.50 4.09
N ARG A 40 -14.32 -2.83 3.22
CA ARG A 40 -14.65 -2.70 1.80
C ARG A 40 -14.03 -3.84 0.99
N ALA A 41 -14.78 -4.35 0.02
CA ALA A 41 -14.26 -5.32 -0.93
C ALA A 41 -13.12 -4.70 -1.75
N SER A 42 -12.03 -5.45 -1.95
CA SER A 42 -10.83 -4.97 -2.64
C SER A 42 -10.05 -6.11 -3.28
N TYR A 43 -9.30 -5.81 -4.31
CA TYR A 43 -8.37 -6.75 -4.93
C TYR A 43 -6.96 -6.40 -4.52
N PHE A 44 -6.24 -7.34 -3.94
CA PHE A 44 -4.86 -7.15 -3.52
C PHE A 44 -3.88 -7.67 -4.57
N ILE A 45 -2.81 -6.91 -4.78
CA ILE A 45 -1.62 -7.33 -5.52
C ILE A 45 -0.43 -7.12 -4.60
N ARG A 46 0.16 -8.20 -4.12
CA ARG A 46 1.35 -8.18 -3.27
C ARG A 46 2.59 -8.47 -4.10
N THR A 47 3.43 -7.44 -4.30
CA THR A 47 4.72 -7.59 -4.96
C THR A 47 5.76 -8.20 -4.03
N ALA A 48 6.74 -8.89 -4.58
CA ALA A 48 7.92 -9.36 -3.85
C ALA A 48 9.05 -8.33 -3.89
N GLY A 49 9.97 -8.43 -2.95
CA GLY A 49 11.08 -7.50 -2.73
C GLY A 49 10.80 -6.54 -1.57
N CYS A 50 11.67 -6.55 -0.56
CA CYS A 50 11.59 -5.62 0.57
C CYS A 50 12.98 -5.35 1.14
N ASP A 51 13.35 -4.11 1.22
CA ASP A 51 14.62 -3.66 1.79
C ASP A 51 14.45 -3.00 3.18
N VAL A 52 13.23 -3.09 3.75
CA VAL A 52 12.89 -2.57 5.09
C VAL A 52 13.10 -3.61 6.18
N ASN A 53 12.77 -4.88 5.91
CA ASN A 53 13.03 -6.05 6.76
C ASN A 53 12.52 -5.91 8.21
N CYS A 54 11.23 -5.60 8.40
CA CYS A 54 10.61 -5.47 9.72
C CYS A 54 10.61 -6.79 10.47
N TRP A 55 11.22 -6.88 11.64
CA TRP A 55 11.29 -8.13 12.42
C TRP A 55 9.90 -8.71 12.79
N TRP A 56 8.86 -7.86 12.91
CA TRP A 56 7.44 -8.23 13.15
C TRP A 56 6.62 -8.40 11.87
N CYS A 57 7.26 -8.45 10.69
CA CYS A 57 6.56 -8.64 9.43
C CYS A 57 5.81 -9.98 9.45
N ASP A 58 4.55 -9.95 9.08
CA ASP A 58 3.68 -11.13 8.97
C ASP A 58 3.75 -11.81 7.59
N VAL A 59 4.47 -11.19 6.61
CA VAL A 59 4.65 -11.71 5.25
C VAL A 59 6.15 -11.69 4.89
N LYS A 60 6.98 -12.40 5.66
CA LYS A 60 8.45 -12.41 5.46
C LYS A 60 8.88 -13.04 4.13
N GLU A 61 8.06 -13.91 3.57
CA GLU A 61 8.27 -14.47 2.23
C GLU A 61 8.29 -13.40 1.13
N SER A 62 7.73 -12.23 1.38
CA SER A 62 7.75 -11.10 0.43
C SER A 62 9.09 -10.35 0.39
N TRP A 63 10.07 -10.69 1.23
CA TRP A 63 11.33 -9.95 1.28
C TRP A 63 12.22 -10.20 0.08
N GLU A 64 12.25 -11.44 -0.41
CA GLU A 64 13.05 -11.84 -1.56
C GLU A 64 12.20 -11.74 -2.83
N GLU A 65 12.80 -11.33 -3.94
CA GLU A 65 12.14 -11.34 -5.25
C GLU A 65 12.26 -12.70 -5.93
N GLU A 66 13.34 -13.41 -5.64
CA GLU A 66 13.62 -14.71 -6.25
C GLU A 66 12.63 -15.77 -5.77
N GLY A 67 12.22 -16.64 -6.70
CA GLY A 67 11.32 -17.76 -6.40
C GLY A 67 9.83 -17.40 -6.52
N HIS A 68 9.45 -16.14 -6.64
CA HIS A 68 8.07 -15.75 -6.84
C HIS A 68 7.67 -15.75 -8.33
N PRO A 69 6.41 -16.07 -8.65
CA PRO A 69 5.88 -15.94 -9.99
C PRO A 69 6.06 -14.53 -10.54
N LYS A 70 6.32 -14.44 -11.84
CA LYS A 70 6.34 -13.14 -12.54
C LYS A 70 5.06 -13.02 -13.33
N MET A 71 4.31 -11.94 -13.10
CA MET A 71 3.06 -11.65 -13.78
C MET A 71 3.17 -10.36 -14.58
N THR A 72 2.62 -10.36 -15.77
CA THR A 72 2.51 -9.18 -16.62
C THR A 72 1.44 -8.23 -16.09
N VAL A 73 1.57 -6.92 -16.41
CA VAL A 73 0.50 -5.94 -16.16
C VAL A 73 -0.83 -6.43 -16.73
N ARG A 74 -0.80 -7.01 -17.93
CA ARG A 74 -1.99 -7.57 -18.63
C ARG A 74 -2.70 -8.63 -17.79
N GLU A 75 -1.96 -9.57 -17.21
CA GLU A 75 -2.52 -10.63 -16.38
C GLU A 75 -3.10 -10.04 -15.09
N LEU A 76 -2.36 -9.18 -14.40
CA LEU A 76 -2.82 -8.54 -13.15
C LEU A 76 -4.08 -7.70 -13.37
N VAL A 77 -4.13 -6.91 -14.43
CA VAL A 77 -5.31 -6.10 -14.78
C VAL A 77 -6.51 -6.99 -15.09
N LYS A 78 -6.32 -8.07 -15.85
CA LYS A 78 -7.39 -9.04 -16.15
C LYS A 78 -7.99 -9.62 -14.88
N GLU A 79 -7.18 -10.15 -14.00
CA GLU A 79 -7.60 -10.74 -12.72
C GLU A 79 -8.34 -9.72 -11.82
N ALA A 80 -7.80 -8.48 -11.74
CA ALA A 80 -8.43 -7.42 -10.97
C ALA A 80 -9.82 -7.04 -11.53
N VAL A 81 -9.98 -6.94 -12.85
CA VAL A 81 -11.27 -6.65 -13.51
C VAL A 81 -12.27 -7.79 -13.30
N GLU A 82 -11.83 -9.04 -13.47
CA GLU A 82 -12.66 -10.23 -13.28
C GLU A 82 -13.18 -10.37 -11.84
N SER A 83 -12.42 -9.88 -10.85
CA SER A 83 -12.83 -9.86 -9.45
C SER A 83 -14.02 -8.95 -9.16
N LYS A 84 -14.26 -7.93 -10.00
CA LYS A 84 -15.26 -6.88 -9.80
C LYS A 84 -15.03 -6.05 -8.52
N ALA A 85 -13.82 -6.04 -7.99
CA ALA A 85 -13.46 -5.19 -6.87
C ALA A 85 -13.59 -3.71 -7.23
N PRO A 86 -14.09 -2.85 -6.33
CA PRO A 86 -14.20 -1.42 -6.59
C PRO A 86 -12.85 -0.70 -6.65
N PHE A 87 -11.80 -1.28 -6.03
CA PHE A 87 -10.45 -0.76 -6.04
C PHE A 87 -9.42 -1.87 -5.85
N VAL A 88 -8.20 -1.57 -6.30
CA VAL A 88 -7.03 -2.44 -6.13
C VAL A 88 -6.12 -1.85 -5.06
N VAL A 89 -5.58 -2.70 -4.20
CA VAL A 89 -4.54 -2.34 -3.23
C VAL A 89 -3.22 -2.96 -3.68
N ILE A 90 -2.28 -2.12 -4.08
CA ILE A 90 -0.91 -2.55 -4.34
C ILE A 90 -0.16 -2.50 -3.01
N THR A 91 0.38 -3.63 -2.61
CA THR A 91 1.16 -3.81 -1.40
C THR A 91 2.35 -4.73 -1.69
N GLY A 92 3.00 -5.28 -0.69
CA GLY A 92 4.04 -6.26 -0.96
C GLY A 92 4.99 -6.44 0.20
N GLY A 93 6.23 -6.65 -0.14
CA GLY A 93 7.36 -6.30 0.67
C GLY A 93 7.43 -4.78 0.80
N GLU A 94 8.11 -4.10 -0.13
CA GLU A 94 7.98 -2.66 -0.35
C GLU A 94 7.67 -2.40 -1.83
N PRO A 95 6.41 -2.07 -2.18
CA PRO A 95 6.01 -1.98 -3.58
C PRO A 95 6.74 -0.88 -4.37
N LEU A 96 7.21 0.18 -3.70
CA LEU A 96 7.97 1.27 -4.33
C LEU A 96 9.43 0.90 -4.67
N LEU A 97 9.87 -0.33 -4.43
CA LEU A 97 11.10 -0.84 -5.05
C LEU A 97 10.93 -1.04 -6.55
N HIS A 98 9.70 -1.14 -7.03
CA HIS A 98 9.36 -1.28 -8.44
C HIS A 98 8.84 0.04 -9.01
N ASP A 99 9.08 0.28 -10.31
CA ASP A 99 8.34 1.32 -11.02
C ASP A 99 6.89 0.86 -11.24
N LEU A 100 5.97 1.47 -10.50
CA LEU A 100 4.54 1.11 -10.55
C LEU A 100 3.77 1.83 -11.66
N LEU A 101 4.42 2.72 -12.44
CA LEU A 101 3.72 3.46 -13.48
C LEU A 101 3.03 2.55 -14.50
N PRO A 102 3.67 1.50 -15.05
CA PRO A 102 3.01 0.59 -15.98
C PRO A 102 1.78 -0.11 -15.38
N LEU A 103 1.89 -0.64 -14.16
CA LEU A 103 0.80 -1.34 -13.49
C LEU A 103 -0.38 -0.42 -13.20
N THR A 104 -0.10 0.76 -12.64
CA THR A 104 -1.15 1.72 -12.29
C THR A 104 -1.84 2.28 -13.52
N LEU A 105 -1.12 2.54 -14.62
CA LEU A 105 -1.71 2.92 -15.90
C LEU A 105 -2.66 1.84 -16.44
N GLY A 106 -2.27 0.57 -16.38
CA GLY A 106 -3.11 -0.54 -16.79
C GLY A 106 -4.41 -0.62 -15.98
N LEU A 107 -4.30 -0.57 -14.66
CA LEU A 107 -5.44 -0.61 -13.74
C LEU A 107 -6.37 0.60 -13.93
N LYS A 108 -5.81 1.81 -14.02
CA LYS A 108 -6.58 3.05 -14.28
C LYS A 108 -7.27 3.04 -15.63
N SER A 109 -6.62 2.52 -16.68
CA SER A 109 -7.22 2.38 -18.02
C SER A 109 -8.39 1.40 -18.03
N ALA A 110 -8.42 0.45 -17.10
CA ALA A 110 -9.53 -0.47 -16.88
C ALA A 110 -10.64 0.11 -15.97
N GLY A 111 -10.53 1.37 -15.53
CA GLY A 111 -11.52 2.07 -14.69
C GLY A 111 -11.44 1.73 -13.21
N LEU A 112 -10.35 1.10 -12.74
CA LEU A 112 -10.15 0.75 -11.34
C LEU A 112 -9.51 1.91 -10.56
N GLN A 113 -9.93 2.10 -9.31
CA GLN A 113 -9.19 2.92 -8.36
C GLN A 113 -7.96 2.15 -7.86
N VAL A 114 -6.85 2.85 -7.66
CA VAL A 114 -5.56 2.26 -7.26
C VAL A 114 -5.11 2.87 -5.94
N HIS A 115 -5.04 2.03 -4.93
CA HIS A 115 -4.51 2.34 -3.61
C HIS A 115 -3.13 1.71 -3.44
N ILE A 116 -2.29 2.30 -2.61
CA ILE A 116 -0.98 1.73 -2.23
C ILE A 116 -0.83 1.69 -0.72
N GLU A 117 -0.23 0.62 -0.23
CA GLU A 117 0.31 0.52 1.13
C GLU A 117 1.83 0.42 1.06
N THR A 118 2.54 1.40 1.61
CA THR A 118 4.01 1.51 1.51
C THR A 118 4.63 2.02 2.80
N SER A 119 5.89 1.68 3.04
CA SER A 119 6.72 2.33 4.05
C SER A 119 7.18 3.73 3.65
N GLY A 120 7.09 4.07 2.36
CA GLY A 120 7.57 5.32 1.78
C GLY A 120 9.09 5.44 1.72
N SER A 121 9.83 4.33 1.88
CA SER A 121 11.29 4.33 1.91
C SER A 121 11.95 4.53 0.54
N SER A 122 11.15 4.55 -0.52
CA SER A 122 11.54 4.83 -1.91
C SER A 122 10.64 5.91 -2.50
N PRO A 123 11.06 6.60 -3.57
CA PRO A 123 10.25 7.61 -4.24
C PRO A 123 8.92 7.05 -4.74
N LEU A 124 7.85 7.86 -4.66
CA LEU A 124 6.55 7.49 -5.23
C LEU A 124 6.65 7.30 -6.74
N SER A 125 6.00 6.26 -7.26
CA SER A 125 5.81 6.02 -8.69
C SER A 125 4.38 5.57 -8.98
N GLY A 126 3.90 5.86 -10.18
CA GLY A 126 2.57 5.48 -10.64
C GLY A 126 1.47 6.52 -10.38
N GLN A 127 0.27 6.17 -10.84
CA GLN A 127 -0.96 6.98 -10.67
C GLN A 127 -1.82 6.37 -9.57
N LEU A 128 -1.82 6.99 -8.41
CA LEU A 128 -2.42 6.49 -7.19
C LEU A 128 -3.62 7.37 -6.79
N ASP A 129 -4.71 6.73 -6.33
CA ASP A 129 -5.92 7.42 -5.84
C ASP A 129 -5.97 7.48 -4.31
N TRP A 130 -5.18 6.66 -3.63
CA TRP A 130 -5.06 6.63 -2.17
C TRP A 130 -3.69 6.11 -1.75
N ILE A 131 -3.01 6.87 -0.90
CA ILE A 131 -1.67 6.54 -0.41
C ILE A 131 -1.72 6.35 1.10
N THR A 132 -1.57 5.10 1.54
CA THR A 132 -1.37 4.73 2.94
C THR A 132 0.12 4.63 3.22
N LEU A 133 0.63 5.58 3.99
CA LEU A 133 2.02 5.57 4.48
C LEU A 133 2.10 4.84 5.83
N SER A 134 2.88 3.76 5.87
CA SER A 134 3.18 3.02 7.10
C SER A 134 4.68 3.12 7.44
N PRO A 135 5.15 4.24 8.02
CA PRO A 135 6.56 4.56 8.16
C PRO A 135 7.27 3.64 9.15
N LYS A 136 8.53 3.31 8.86
CA LYS A 136 9.37 2.45 9.71
C LYS A 136 10.59 3.23 10.21
N ARG A 137 10.93 3.09 11.50
CA ARG A 137 12.04 3.85 12.12
C ARG A 137 13.41 3.45 11.59
N PHE A 138 13.59 2.21 11.21
CA PHE A 138 14.88 1.67 10.74
C PHE A 138 15.16 1.94 9.26
N LYS A 139 14.11 2.24 8.50
CA LYS A 139 14.22 2.80 7.14
C LYS A 139 13.16 3.87 6.97
N LYS A 140 13.58 5.12 7.14
CA LYS A 140 12.66 6.27 7.15
C LYS A 140 12.07 6.52 5.78
N PRO A 141 10.83 7.05 5.72
CA PRO A 141 10.25 7.57 4.49
C PRO A 141 11.11 8.66 3.86
N THR A 142 11.02 8.81 2.56
CA THR A 142 11.54 10.00 1.86
C THR A 142 10.72 11.23 2.26
N GLU A 143 11.35 12.41 2.30
CA GLU A 143 10.61 13.63 2.67
C GLU A 143 9.51 13.98 1.67
N GLU A 144 9.68 13.61 0.41
CA GLU A 144 8.74 13.92 -0.66
C GLU A 144 7.42 13.15 -0.55
N VAL A 145 7.42 11.93 0.02
CA VAL A 145 6.20 11.11 0.12
C VAL A 145 5.12 11.79 0.95
N PHE A 146 5.52 12.54 1.99
CA PHE A 146 4.57 13.17 2.91
C PHE A 146 3.59 14.12 2.23
N ALA A 147 3.99 14.78 1.14
CA ALA A 147 3.12 15.70 0.41
C ALA A 147 1.88 15.03 -0.23
N TYR A 148 1.86 13.71 -0.33
CA TYR A 148 0.84 12.94 -1.05
C TYR A 148 0.08 11.94 -0.17
N VAL A 149 0.33 11.94 1.14
CA VAL A 149 -0.26 10.95 2.06
C VAL A 149 -1.72 11.25 2.35
N ASP A 150 -2.60 10.31 2.02
CA ASP A 150 -4.02 10.33 2.38
C ASP A 150 -4.26 9.72 3.77
N GLU A 151 -3.46 8.71 4.13
CA GLU A 151 -3.54 7.97 5.38
C GLU A 151 -2.14 7.69 5.94
N LEU A 152 -1.91 8.09 7.18
CA LEU A 152 -0.74 7.70 7.97
C LEU A 152 -1.15 6.59 8.94
N LYS A 153 -0.61 5.38 8.76
CA LYS A 153 -0.91 4.21 9.59
C LYS A 153 0.36 3.72 10.28
N VAL A 154 0.48 3.95 11.60
CA VAL A 154 1.69 3.62 12.35
C VAL A 154 1.48 2.41 13.23
N VAL A 155 2.33 1.38 13.05
CA VAL A 155 2.35 0.21 13.92
C VAL A 155 2.98 0.58 15.26
N VAL A 156 2.26 0.31 16.35
CA VAL A 156 2.65 0.70 17.71
C VAL A 156 2.87 -0.54 18.57
N LEU A 157 4.04 -0.59 19.20
CA LEU A 157 4.39 -1.56 20.23
C LEU A 157 4.58 -0.86 21.58
N THR A 158 5.12 0.35 21.58
CA THR A 158 5.56 1.09 22.77
C THR A 158 5.31 2.60 22.63
N ASN A 159 5.46 3.36 23.73
CA ASN A 159 5.40 4.82 23.72
C ASN A 159 6.39 5.49 22.74
N LYS A 160 7.49 4.81 22.39
CA LYS A 160 8.43 5.35 21.38
C LYS A 160 7.83 5.36 19.98
N ASP A 161 6.87 4.48 19.72
CA ASP A 161 6.19 4.40 18.44
C ASP A 161 5.09 5.47 18.34
N LEU A 162 4.46 5.85 19.46
CA LEU A 162 3.56 7.01 19.52
C LEU A 162 4.30 8.30 19.19
N LYS A 163 5.48 8.51 19.79
CA LYS A 163 6.31 9.67 19.44
C LYS A 163 6.72 9.67 17.96
N TRP A 164 7.05 8.50 17.43
CA TRP A 164 7.34 8.33 16.00
C TRP A 164 6.12 8.66 15.12
N ALA A 165 4.92 8.29 15.57
CA ALA A 165 3.67 8.61 14.89
C ALA A 165 3.48 10.14 14.80
N GLU A 166 3.64 10.87 15.91
CA GLU A 166 3.56 12.33 15.96
C GLU A 166 4.59 13.01 15.06
N GLU A 167 5.83 12.55 15.08
CA GLU A 167 6.91 13.08 14.23
C GLU A 167 6.59 12.96 12.74
N ASN A 168 5.87 11.90 12.33
CA ASN A 168 5.45 11.71 10.95
C ASN A 168 4.15 12.47 10.64
N ALA A 169 3.20 12.50 11.55
CA ALA A 169 1.94 13.23 11.38
C ALA A 169 2.18 14.73 11.13
N ALA A 170 3.15 15.30 11.85
CA ALA A 170 3.54 16.71 11.67
C ALA A 170 4.04 17.06 10.25
N LYS A 171 4.37 16.06 9.43
CA LYS A 171 4.83 16.23 8.04
C LYS A 171 3.71 16.01 7.02
N CYS A 172 2.60 15.41 7.43
CA CYS A 172 1.49 15.10 6.54
C CYS A 172 0.63 16.34 6.26
N PRO A 173 -0.07 16.39 5.11
CA PRO A 173 -1.03 17.44 4.81
C PRO A 173 -2.18 17.48 5.82
N GLU A 174 -2.81 18.65 5.95
CA GLU A 174 -4.07 18.76 6.67
C GLU A 174 -5.14 17.85 6.05
N GLY A 175 -5.88 17.12 6.88
CA GLY A 175 -6.92 16.19 6.44
C GLY A 175 -6.43 14.76 6.24
N THR A 176 -5.11 14.49 6.32
CA THR A 176 -4.58 13.11 6.35
C THR A 176 -5.24 12.32 7.46
N LYS A 177 -5.67 11.09 7.18
CA LYS A 177 -6.20 10.17 8.20
C LYS A 177 -5.05 9.66 9.06
N LEU A 178 -5.10 9.93 10.36
CA LEU A 178 -4.08 9.50 11.32
C LEU A 178 -4.54 8.25 12.05
N LEU A 179 -3.82 7.13 11.88
CA LEU A 179 -4.21 5.85 12.43
C LEU A 179 -3.05 5.18 13.17
N LEU A 180 -3.35 4.64 14.34
CA LEU A 180 -2.45 3.80 15.12
C LEU A 180 -2.93 2.35 15.02
N GLN A 181 -2.00 1.44 14.72
CA GLN A 181 -2.30 0.02 14.58
C GLN A 181 -1.52 -0.77 15.63
N PRO A 182 -2.20 -1.57 16.49
CA PRO A 182 -1.49 -2.45 17.42
C PRO A 182 -0.68 -3.48 16.64
N GLU A 183 0.54 -3.73 17.09
CA GLU A 183 1.30 -4.87 16.58
C GLU A 183 0.60 -6.16 17.05
N TRP A 184 0.38 -7.09 16.11
CA TRP A 184 -0.52 -8.24 16.30
C TRP A 184 -0.15 -9.17 17.45
N GLU A 185 1.16 -9.42 17.63
CA GLU A 185 1.66 -10.34 18.66
C GLU A 185 1.90 -9.65 20.02
N THR A 186 1.62 -8.33 20.10
CA THR A 186 1.80 -7.51 21.29
C THR A 186 0.45 -6.98 21.82
N PRO A 187 -0.39 -7.80 22.48
CA PRO A 187 -1.74 -7.38 22.92
C PRO A 187 -1.75 -6.13 23.82
N LYS A 188 -0.70 -5.90 24.59
CA LYS A 188 -0.56 -4.71 25.45
C LYS A 188 -0.50 -3.40 24.68
N SER A 189 -0.18 -3.43 23.38
CA SER A 189 -0.18 -2.24 22.53
C SER A 189 -1.59 -1.70 22.30
N ILE A 190 -2.63 -2.55 22.41
CA ILE A 190 -4.03 -2.14 22.28
C ILE A 190 -4.41 -1.17 23.40
N ASP A 191 -4.13 -1.49 24.64
CA ASP A 191 -4.45 -0.63 25.80
C ASP A 191 -3.74 0.73 25.67
N LEU A 192 -2.46 0.70 25.28
CA LEU A 192 -1.67 1.90 25.04
C LEU A 192 -2.30 2.81 23.97
N ILE A 193 -2.72 2.23 22.85
CA ILE A 193 -3.34 2.97 21.75
C ILE A 193 -4.71 3.52 22.16
N VAL A 194 -5.53 2.73 22.85
CA VAL A 194 -6.86 3.15 23.29
C VAL A 194 -6.77 4.37 24.20
N GLU A 195 -5.88 4.36 25.20
CA GLU A 195 -5.70 5.52 26.09
C GLU A 195 -5.16 6.73 25.32
N TYR A 196 -4.21 6.51 24.42
CA TYR A 196 -3.65 7.60 23.61
C TYR A 196 -4.69 8.26 22.70
N VAL A 197 -5.50 7.50 21.98
CA VAL A 197 -6.54 8.02 21.09
C VAL A 197 -7.63 8.78 21.86
N LYS A 198 -7.96 8.36 23.10
CA LYS A 198 -8.92 9.07 23.96
C LYS A 198 -8.41 10.47 24.37
N GLU A 199 -7.10 10.62 24.48
CA GLU A 199 -6.45 11.90 24.82
C GLU A 199 -6.12 12.73 23.56
N ASN A 200 -6.03 12.11 22.38
CA ASN A 200 -5.66 12.71 21.11
C ASN A 200 -6.70 12.33 20.03
N PRO A 201 -7.87 12.99 20.02
CA PRO A 201 -9.04 12.57 19.21
C PRO A 201 -8.86 12.72 17.69
N GLU A 202 -7.80 13.34 17.22
CA GLU A 202 -7.39 13.40 15.80
C GLU A 202 -6.88 12.05 15.31
N TRP A 203 -6.42 11.17 16.21
CA TRP A 203 -6.00 9.81 15.89
C TRP A 203 -7.16 8.83 15.96
N GLY A 204 -7.15 7.86 15.05
CA GLY A 204 -8.03 6.70 15.06
C GLY A 204 -7.25 5.39 15.28
N ILE A 205 -8.00 4.30 15.41
CA ILE A 205 -7.42 2.96 15.57
C ILE A 205 -7.64 2.19 14.27
N SER A 206 -6.57 1.63 13.71
CA SER A 206 -6.63 0.61 12.68
C SER A 206 -6.45 -0.76 13.31
N LEU A 207 -7.33 -1.69 13.02
CA LEU A 207 -7.18 -3.10 13.40
C LEU A 207 -6.91 -3.94 12.16
N GLN A 208 -6.33 -5.13 12.35
CA GLN A 208 -6.20 -6.13 11.29
C GLN A 208 -7.46 -7.01 11.27
N THR A 209 -8.58 -6.44 10.79
CA THR A 209 -9.91 -7.09 10.86
C THR A 209 -9.98 -8.35 10.01
N HIS A 210 -9.19 -8.46 8.93
CA HIS A 210 -9.08 -9.66 8.11
C HIS A 210 -8.67 -10.89 8.95
N LYS A 211 -7.81 -10.73 9.95
CA LYS A 211 -7.41 -11.82 10.86
C LYS A 211 -8.58 -12.34 11.70
N PHE A 212 -9.48 -11.45 12.13
CA PHE A 212 -10.71 -11.84 12.85
C PHE A 212 -11.74 -12.48 11.92
N LEU A 213 -11.85 -11.98 10.70
CA LEU A 213 -12.76 -12.52 9.66
C LEU A 213 -12.23 -13.83 9.06
N LYS A 214 -10.95 -14.15 9.26
CA LYS A 214 -10.27 -15.32 8.68
C LYS A 214 -10.34 -15.33 7.15
N VAL A 215 -10.15 -14.16 6.56
CA VAL A 215 -10.00 -13.97 5.11
C VAL A 215 -8.56 -13.58 4.80
N PRO A 216 -8.12 -13.78 3.54
CA PRO A 216 -6.78 -13.38 3.12
C PRO A 216 -6.51 -11.91 3.38
#